data_d9e2ea29ac16cd66a3d3922266681e70
#
_entry.id   d9e2ea29ac16cd66a3d3922266681e70
#
_cell.length_a   1.000
_cell.length_b   1.000
_cell.length_c   1.000
_cell.angle_alpha   90.00
_cell.angle_beta   90.00
_cell.angle_gamma   90.00
#
_symmetry.space_group_name_H-M   'P 1'
#
loop_
_entity.id
_entity.type
_entity.pdbx_description
1 polymer ?
#
loop_
_entity_poly.entity_id
_entity_poly.type
_entity_poly.pdbx_seq_one_letter_code
_entity_poly.pdbx_strand_id
1 'polypeptide(L)'
;QVNQDSLSFWVAVTLKDTVSLDHRIQLNCNRIKTTKGNLKISEKGSKPLRVGVAVRQKGQDGCVSSRIPGLATSNQGTLLAIFDARYDYSRDLQGNIDIALHRSTDQGLTWQPVQTVLDMGEWGGLPQKYNGVSDACILVDKNTGDIYVAGLWMHGLLDKDGKWIEGLNESSTVWTHQWKGKGSQPGTGLKETCQFMIAKSTDDG
;
A
#
# COMPACT_ATOMS: atom_id res chain seq x y z
N GLN A 1 -23.01 37.65 -17.80
CA GLN A 1 -21.97 38.37 -17.02
C GLN A 1 -21.58 37.42 -15.89
N VAL A 2 -20.35 36.94 -15.90
CA VAL A 2 -19.80 36.14 -14.79
C VAL A 2 -19.28 37.14 -13.76
N ASN A 3 -20.04 37.36 -12.71
CA ASN A 3 -19.61 38.11 -11.53
C ASN A 3 -18.75 37.21 -10.62
N GLN A 4 -17.58 36.84 -11.10
CA GLN A 4 -16.59 36.14 -10.30
C GLN A 4 -15.29 36.91 -10.36
N ASP A 5 -14.70 37.17 -9.20
CA ASP A 5 -13.41 37.84 -9.08
C ASP A 5 -12.24 36.98 -9.63
N SER A 6 -12.48 35.70 -9.91
CA SER A 6 -11.54 34.76 -10.49
C SER A 6 -12.22 33.75 -11.41
N LEU A 7 -11.53 33.28 -12.43
CA LEU A 7 -11.94 32.21 -13.32
C LEU A 7 -10.87 31.14 -13.36
N SER A 8 -11.27 29.90 -13.08
CA SER A 8 -10.36 28.75 -13.07
C SER A 8 -10.59 27.87 -14.31
N PHE A 9 -9.51 27.38 -14.88
CA PHE A 9 -9.52 26.43 -15.98
C PHE A 9 -8.75 25.18 -15.59
N TRP A 10 -9.24 24.03 -16.02
CA TRP A 10 -8.58 22.75 -15.88
C TRP A 10 -8.20 22.23 -17.26
N VAL A 11 -7.00 21.69 -17.35
CA VAL A 11 -6.55 20.97 -18.54
C VAL A 11 -6.43 19.50 -18.18
N ALA A 12 -7.23 18.69 -18.85
CA ALA A 12 -7.15 17.23 -18.74
C ALA A 12 -6.36 16.67 -19.93
N VAL A 13 -5.56 15.64 -19.68
CA VAL A 13 -4.82 14.92 -20.70
C VAL A 13 -5.17 13.44 -20.66
N THR A 14 -5.31 12.82 -21.82
CA THR A 14 -5.43 11.37 -21.95
C THR A 14 -4.08 10.80 -22.32
N LEU A 15 -3.59 9.87 -21.54
CA LEU A 15 -2.32 9.19 -21.78
C LEU A 15 -2.51 8.09 -22.82
N LYS A 16 -1.49 7.86 -23.65
CA LYS A 16 -1.43 6.67 -24.52
C LYS A 16 -1.07 5.46 -23.69
N ASP A 17 -1.57 4.30 -24.04
CA ASP A 17 -1.29 3.02 -23.34
C ASP A 17 0.21 2.66 -23.33
N THR A 18 0.98 3.23 -24.26
CA THR A 18 2.43 3.02 -24.39
C THR A 18 3.28 4.06 -23.65
N VAL A 19 2.67 4.97 -22.89
CA VAL A 19 3.44 6.00 -22.19
C VAL A 19 4.31 5.37 -21.08
N SER A 20 5.58 5.80 -21.01
CA SER A 20 6.45 5.42 -19.89
C SER A 20 6.06 6.18 -18.61
N LEU A 21 6.09 5.49 -17.45
CA LEU A 21 5.89 6.13 -16.14
C LEU A 21 6.96 7.17 -15.83
N ASP A 22 8.15 7.08 -16.46
CA ASP A 22 9.23 8.06 -16.28
C ASP A 22 9.02 9.36 -17.05
N HIS A 23 8.08 9.39 -17.98
CA HIS A 23 7.75 10.61 -18.70
C HIS A 23 7.16 11.67 -17.75
N ARG A 24 7.36 12.91 -18.12
CA ARG A 24 6.84 14.07 -17.39
C ARG A 24 5.94 14.89 -18.30
N ILE A 25 4.90 15.46 -17.71
CA ILE A 25 3.96 16.34 -18.35
C ILE A 25 4.15 17.73 -17.75
N GLN A 26 4.32 18.73 -18.62
CA GLN A 26 4.38 20.12 -18.22
C GLN A 26 3.45 20.94 -19.10
N LEU A 27 2.66 21.78 -18.46
CA LEU A 27 1.75 22.70 -19.15
C LEU A 27 2.30 24.12 -19.08
N ASN A 28 2.33 24.81 -20.22
CA ASN A 28 2.72 26.19 -20.31
C ASN A 28 1.56 27.02 -20.85
N CYS A 29 1.20 28.08 -20.15
CA CYS A 29 0.26 29.06 -20.66
C CYS A 29 1.04 30.19 -21.34
N ASN A 30 0.97 30.23 -22.68
CA ASN A 30 1.72 31.23 -23.46
C ASN A 30 0.92 32.51 -23.69
N ARG A 31 -0.42 32.43 -23.69
CA ARG A 31 -1.28 33.57 -23.94
C ARG A 31 -2.70 33.31 -23.44
N ILE A 32 -3.29 34.32 -22.83
CA ILE A 32 -4.73 34.39 -22.54
C ILE A 32 -5.29 35.60 -23.30
N LYS A 33 -6.19 35.33 -24.25
CA LYS A 33 -6.86 36.36 -25.03
C LYS A 33 -8.29 36.52 -24.53
N THR A 34 -8.69 37.77 -24.32
CA THR A 34 -10.06 38.13 -23.94
C THR A 34 -10.64 39.13 -24.98
N THR A 35 -11.91 39.42 -24.85
CA THR A 35 -12.57 40.48 -25.68
C THR A 35 -11.99 41.87 -25.45
N LYS A 36 -11.30 42.07 -24.31
CA LYS A 36 -10.64 43.36 -23.97
C LYS A 36 -9.13 43.35 -24.24
N GLY A 37 -8.60 42.29 -24.85
CA GLY A 37 -7.19 42.18 -25.21
C GLY A 37 -6.48 41.00 -24.54
N ASN A 38 -5.16 40.99 -24.55
CA ASN A 38 -4.35 39.95 -23.94
C ASN A 38 -4.13 40.24 -22.45
N LEU A 39 -4.29 39.23 -21.61
CA LEU A 39 -3.94 39.33 -20.20
C LEU A 39 -2.45 39.09 -20.00
N LYS A 40 -1.87 39.79 -19.00
CA LYS A 40 -0.50 39.52 -18.53
C LYS A 40 -0.48 38.20 -17.78
N ILE A 41 0.44 37.33 -18.15
CA ILE A 41 0.66 36.05 -17.49
C ILE A 41 1.78 36.24 -16.45
N SER A 42 1.47 35.99 -15.18
CA SER A 42 2.44 36.10 -14.08
C SER A 42 3.35 34.87 -14.00
N GLU A 43 2.78 33.66 -14.22
CA GLU A 43 3.50 32.40 -14.28
C GLU A 43 3.23 31.69 -15.59
N LYS A 44 4.30 31.29 -16.29
CA LYS A 44 4.18 30.72 -17.64
C LYS A 44 3.96 29.23 -17.70
N GLY A 45 4.15 28.50 -16.62
CA GLY A 45 4.04 27.05 -16.68
C GLY A 45 3.85 26.38 -15.32
N SER A 46 3.39 25.16 -15.38
CA SER A 46 3.31 24.26 -14.21
C SER A 46 4.68 23.65 -13.89
N LYS A 47 4.83 23.15 -12.67
CA LYS A 47 5.91 22.20 -12.38
C LYS A 47 5.73 20.94 -13.21
N PRO A 48 6.81 20.31 -13.71
CA PRO A 48 6.70 19.03 -14.40
C PRO A 48 6.12 17.97 -13.46
N LEU A 49 5.07 17.29 -13.91
CA LEU A 49 4.44 16.17 -13.20
C LEU A 49 4.90 14.86 -13.84
N ARG A 50 5.32 13.89 -13.05
CA ARG A 50 5.55 12.53 -13.54
C ARG A 50 4.23 11.88 -13.92
N VAL A 51 4.25 11.03 -14.93
CA VAL A 51 3.08 10.21 -15.31
C VAL A 51 2.71 9.25 -14.18
N GLY A 52 3.72 8.66 -13.54
CA GLY A 52 3.54 7.82 -12.37
C GLY A 52 4.87 7.38 -11.78
N VAL A 53 4.81 6.73 -10.64
CA VAL A 53 5.96 6.08 -9.97
C VAL A 53 5.53 4.68 -9.58
N ALA A 54 6.25 3.68 -10.05
CA ALA A 54 6.13 2.34 -9.49
C ALA A 54 6.91 2.32 -8.16
N VAL A 55 6.20 2.46 -7.05
CA VAL A 55 6.81 2.38 -5.71
C VAL A 55 7.43 1.02 -5.52
N ARG A 56 6.80 -0.01 -6.08
CA ARG A 56 7.28 -1.39 -6.02
C ARG A 56 6.93 -2.16 -7.29
N GLN A 57 7.81 -3.08 -7.66
CA GLN A 57 7.61 -3.98 -8.79
C GLN A 57 7.67 -5.45 -8.33
N LYS A 58 7.04 -6.33 -9.09
CA LYS A 58 7.07 -7.78 -8.83
C LYS A 58 8.51 -8.28 -8.79
N GLY A 59 8.83 -9.12 -7.83
CA GLY A 59 10.15 -9.75 -7.66
C GLY A 59 11.18 -8.92 -6.89
N GLN A 60 10.86 -7.67 -6.51
CA GLN A 60 11.77 -6.89 -5.68
C GLN A 60 11.81 -7.46 -4.25
N ASP A 61 13.02 -7.45 -3.67
CA ASP A 61 13.31 -7.90 -2.29
C ASP A 61 12.77 -9.31 -2.00
N GLY A 62 12.81 -10.20 -3.00
CA GLY A 62 12.34 -11.57 -2.87
C GLY A 62 10.82 -11.77 -2.86
N CYS A 63 10.03 -10.69 -2.97
CA CYS A 63 8.58 -10.81 -2.99
C CYS A 63 8.06 -11.29 -4.35
N VAL A 64 7.30 -12.36 -4.34
CA VAL A 64 6.55 -12.81 -5.52
C VAL A 64 5.48 -11.80 -5.91
N SER A 65 4.85 -11.19 -4.89
CA SER A 65 3.76 -10.22 -5.09
C SER A 65 3.70 -9.21 -3.95
N SER A 66 3.26 -8.00 -4.27
CA SER A 66 2.90 -6.96 -3.29
C SER A 66 1.43 -6.63 -3.47
N ARG A 67 0.65 -6.70 -2.39
CA ARG A 67 -0.80 -6.49 -2.44
C ARG A 67 -1.29 -5.64 -1.27
N ILE A 68 -2.59 -5.32 -1.26
CA ILE A 68 -3.25 -4.55 -0.20
C ILE A 68 -2.49 -3.23 0.07
N PRO A 69 -2.32 -2.38 -0.96
CA PRO A 69 -1.56 -1.15 -0.81
C PRO A 69 -2.32 -0.12 0.03
N GLY A 70 -1.62 0.53 0.95
CA GLY A 70 -2.08 1.71 1.67
C GLY A 70 -1.12 2.87 1.49
N LEU A 71 -1.63 4.09 1.48
CA LEU A 71 -0.84 5.31 1.39
C LEU A 71 -1.32 6.32 2.42
N ALA A 72 -0.40 6.84 3.21
CA ALA A 72 -0.65 7.91 4.15
C ALA A 72 0.43 8.99 4.06
N THR A 73 0.15 10.17 4.63
CA THR A 73 1.13 11.24 4.76
C THR A 73 1.28 11.58 6.23
N SER A 74 2.49 11.54 6.75
CA SER A 74 2.80 11.89 8.13
C SER A 74 2.61 13.39 8.39
N ASN A 75 2.68 13.81 9.66
CA ASN A 75 2.61 15.23 10.00
C ASN A 75 3.85 16.02 9.52
N GLN A 76 4.96 15.34 9.24
CA GLN A 76 6.16 15.93 8.66
C GLN A 76 6.13 16.01 7.12
N GLY A 77 5.09 15.45 6.49
CA GLY A 77 4.96 15.42 5.04
C GLY A 77 5.59 14.20 4.37
N THR A 78 6.11 13.25 5.14
CA THR A 78 6.62 11.97 4.62
C THR A 78 5.48 11.13 4.05
N LEU A 79 5.63 10.65 2.83
CA LEU A 79 4.70 9.67 2.25
C LEU A 79 5.08 8.27 2.74
N LEU A 80 4.07 7.53 3.16
CA LEU A 80 4.18 6.20 3.75
C LEU A 80 3.35 5.23 2.90
N ALA A 81 4.01 4.36 2.15
CA ALA A 81 3.35 3.37 1.30
C ALA A 81 3.52 1.98 1.91
N ILE A 82 2.42 1.44 2.46
CA ILE A 82 2.42 0.09 3.04
C ILE A 82 1.81 -0.92 2.08
N PHE A 83 2.16 -2.18 2.30
CA PHE A 83 1.65 -3.30 1.50
C PHE A 83 1.94 -4.63 2.19
N ASP A 84 1.20 -5.66 1.77
CA ASP A 84 1.57 -7.06 2.04
C ASP A 84 2.77 -7.43 1.18
N ALA A 85 3.88 -7.80 1.80
CA ALA A 85 5.04 -8.40 1.16
C ALA A 85 4.86 -9.93 1.13
N ARG A 86 4.50 -10.49 -0.04
CA ARG A 86 4.19 -11.91 -0.21
C ARG A 86 5.35 -12.63 -0.85
N TYR A 87 5.99 -13.54 -0.13
CA TYR A 87 7.24 -14.16 -0.54
C TYR A 87 7.07 -15.48 -1.28
N ASP A 88 6.11 -16.30 -0.88
CA ASP A 88 5.95 -17.65 -1.45
C ASP A 88 5.07 -17.63 -2.71
N TYR A 89 3.93 -16.92 -2.64
CA TYR A 89 2.93 -16.83 -3.72
C TYR A 89 2.06 -15.58 -3.59
N SER A 90 1.25 -15.34 -4.61
CA SER A 90 0.44 -14.10 -4.69
C SER A 90 -0.86 -14.13 -3.89
N ARG A 91 -1.20 -15.25 -3.26
CA ARG A 91 -2.46 -15.47 -2.54
C ARG A 91 -2.47 -14.83 -1.16
N ASP A 92 -3.67 -14.77 -0.58
CA ASP A 92 -3.87 -14.37 0.81
C ASP A 92 -3.37 -15.44 1.80
N LEU A 93 -3.57 -15.21 3.08
CA LEU A 93 -3.18 -16.15 4.14
C LEU A 93 -3.76 -17.58 3.88
N GLN A 94 -3.00 -18.63 4.11
CA GLN A 94 -1.69 -18.65 4.74
C GLN A 94 -0.57 -18.62 3.71
N GLY A 95 0.54 -18.02 4.16
CA GLY A 95 1.78 -17.93 3.42
C GLY A 95 2.80 -17.12 4.20
N ASN A 96 4.03 -17.07 3.71
CA ASN A 96 5.02 -16.14 4.22
C ASN A 96 4.67 -14.74 3.71
N ILE A 97 3.99 -13.96 4.56
CA ILE A 97 3.50 -12.62 4.28
C ILE A 97 3.85 -11.72 5.46
N ASP A 98 4.45 -10.57 5.17
CA ASP A 98 4.72 -9.50 6.13
C ASP A 98 4.02 -8.22 5.72
N ILE A 99 3.79 -7.32 6.68
CA ILE A 99 3.46 -5.94 6.36
C ILE A 99 4.75 -5.15 6.22
N ALA A 100 4.94 -4.55 5.05
CA ALA A 100 6.12 -3.78 4.73
C ALA A 100 5.77 -2.34 4.32
N LEU A 101 6.75 -1.47 4.39
CA LEU A 101 6.64 -0.03 4.19
C LEU A 101 7.76 0.49 3.30
N HIS A 102 7.43 1.39 2.38
CA HIS A 102 8.37 2.34 1.77
C HIS A 102 8.05 3.76 2.22
N ARG A 103 9.09 4.56 2.43
CA ARG A 103 8.99 5.98 2.80
C ARG A 103 9.50 6.88 1.69
N SER A 104 8.90 8.06 1.54
CA SER A 104 9.40 9.12 0.68
C SER A 104 9.33 10.46 1.41
N THR A 105 10.46 11.16 1.49
CA THR A 105 10.58 12.48 2.12
C THR A 105 10.65 13.61 1.07
N ASP A 106 10.52 13.29 -0.20
CA ASP A 106 10.63 14.20 -1.34
C ASP A 106 9.37 14.23 -2.23
N GLN A 107 8.21 14.04 -1.61
CA GLN A 107 6.90 14.04 -2.27
C GLN A 107 6.72 12.94 -3.33
N GLY A 108 7.32 11.77 -3.11
CA GLY A 108 7.19 10.61 -3.98
C GLY A 108 8.13 10.61 -5.18
N LEU A 109 9.12 11.49 -5.22
CA LEU A 109 10.12 11.48 -6.29
C LEU A 109 11.06 10.29 -6.16
N THR A 110 11.48 9.98 -4.94
CA THR A 110 12.25 8.79 -4.60
C THR A 110 11.66 8.07 -3.39
N TRP A 111 11.92 6.79 -3.28
CA TRP A 111 11.43 5.94 -2.20
C TRP A 111 12.61 5.24 -1.53
N GLN A 112 12.62 5.27 -0.20
CA GLN A 112 13.63 4.62 0.61
C GLN A 112 13.52 3.08 0.50
N PRO A 113 14.57 2.34 0.89
CA PRO A 113 14.50 0.88 0.95
C PRO A 113 13.30 0.39 1.76
N VAL A 114 12.85 -0.82 1.45
CA VAL A 114 11.75 -1.45 2.16
C VAL A 114 12.09 -1.67 3.63
N GLN A 115 11.10 -1.44 4.50
CA GLN A 115 11.15 -1.77 5.91
C GLN A 115 10.04 -2.78 6.22
N THR A 116 10.36 -3.85 6.94
CA THR A 116 9.34 -4.75 7.50
C THR A 116 8.79 -4.13 8.78
N VAL A 117 7.47 -4.01 8.86
CA VAL A 117 6.76 -3.39 9.99
C VAL A 117 6.13 -4.43 10.91
N LEU A 118 5.48 -5.42 10.33
CA LEU A 118 4.87 -6.54 11.07
C LEU A 118 5.33 -7.84 10.42
N ASP A 119 6.06 -8.62 11.19
CA ASP A 119 6.53 -9.97 10.86
C ASP A 119 6.46 -10.82 12.12
N MET A 120 5.82 -11.97 12.04
CA MET A 120 5.76 -12.92 13.17
C MET A 120 6.90 -13.93 13.15
N GLY A 121 7.56 -14.10 12.02
CA GLY A 121 8.62 -15.06 11.88
C GLY A 121 8.20 -16.50 12.22
N GLU A 122 9.10 -17.24 12.84
CA GLU A 122 8.80 -18.55 13.40
C GLU A 122 8.18 -18.38 14.78
N TRP A 123 6.95 -18.83 14.93
CA TRP A 123 6.23 -18.72 16.17
C TRP A 123 5.35 -19.96 16.45
N GLY A 124 5.19 -20.30 17.73
CA GLY A 124 4.31 -21.38 18.17
C GLY A 124 4.72 -22.78 17.67
N GLY A 125 6.00 -22.96 17.34
CA GLY A 125 6.54 -24.22 16.79
C GLY A 125 6.28 -24.40 15.30
N LEU A 126 5.80 -23.36 14.60
CA LEU A 126 5.56 -23.38 13.17
C LEU A 126 6.50 -22.41 12.44
N PRO A 127 6.97 -22.76 11.24
CA PRO A 127 7.75 -21.85 10.39
C PRO A 127 6.92 -20.68 9.91
N GLN A 128 7.60 -19.62 9.45
CA GLN A 128 7.03 -18.35 9.04
C GLN A 128 5.88 -18.48 8.03
N LYS A 129 5.92 -19.41 7.11
CA LYS A 129 4.83 -19.66 6.15
C LYS A 129 3.47 -19.97 6.79
N TYR A 130 3.43 -20.28 8.07
CA TYR A 130 2.21 -20.48 8.87
C TYR A 130 1.95 -19.34 9.86
N ASN A 131 2.70 -18.26 9.77
CA ASN A 131 2.60 -17.11 10.65
C ASN A 131 2.47 -15.80 9.88
N GLY A 132 1.88 -15.82 8.70
CA GLY A 132 1.76 -14.64 7.86
C GLY A 132 0.91 -13.55 8.49
N VAL A 133 1.28 -12.29 8.19
CA VAL A 133 0.54 -11.08 8.54
C VAL A 133 0.10 -10.40 7.26
N SER A 134 -1.20 -10.17 7.09
CA SER A 134 -1.80 -9.65 5.86
C SER A 134 -2.80 -8.53 6.15
N ASP A 135 -3.38 -7.96 5.09
CA ASP A 135 -4.39 -6.91 5.13
C ASP A 135 -3.87 -5.61 5.77
N ALA A 136 -2.77 -5.12 5.20
CA ALA A 136 -2.09 -3.92 5.64
C ALA A 136 -3.01 -2.69 5.69
N CYS A 137 -3.07 -2.01 6.83
CA CYS A 137 -3.67 -0.69 6.92
C CYS A 137 -2.80 0.28 7.71
N ILE A 138 -2.93 1.58 7.43
CA ILE A 138 -2.12 2.63 8.06
C ILE A 138 -3.01 3.80 8.49
N LEU A 139 -2.71 4.33 9.67
CA LEU A 139 -3.33 5.53 10.23
C LEU A 139 -2.25 6.48 10.74
N VAL A 140 -2.40 7.75 10.47
CA VAL A 140 -1.60 8.83 11.08
C VAL A 140 -2.51 9.64 12.00
N ASP A 141 -2.22 9.65 13.30
CA ASP A 141 -2.88 10.54 14.24
C ASP A 141 -2.38 11.97 14.03
N LYS A 142 -3.26 12.83 13.54
CA LYS A 142 -2.92 14.22 13.22
C LYS A 142 -2.63 15.08 14.45
N ASN A 143 -3.08 14.68 15.64
CA ASN A 143 -2.87 15.42 16.88
C ASN A 143 -1.50 15.11 17.49
N THR A 144 -1.11 13.84 17.49
CA THR A 144 0.15 13.40 18.11
C THR A 144 1.30 13.24 17.10
N GLY A 145 0.98 12.99 15.83
CA GLY A 145 1.94 12.60 14.79
C GLY A 145 2.27 11.12 14.80
N ASP A 146 1.70 10.35 15.73
CA ASP A 146 1.90 8.90 15.79
C ASP A 146 1.38 8.21 14.53
N ILE A 147 2.11 7.22 14.09
CA ILE A 147 1.75 6.39 12.94
C ILE A 147 1.45 4.99 13.45
N TYR A 148 0.29 4.46 13.06
CA TYR A 148 -0.14 3.11 13.38
C TYR A 148 -0.26 2.30 12.11
N VAL A 149 0.34 1.11 12.11
CA VAL A 149 0.18 0.10 11.05
C VAL A 149 -0.44 -1.12 11.67
N ALA A 150 -1.49 -1.63 11.05
CA ALA A 150 -2.18 -2.82 11.52
C ALA A 150 -2.27 -3.88 10.43
N GLY A 151 -2.40 -5.13 10.84
CA GLY A 151 -2.59 -6.29 9.97
C GLY A 151 -3.21 -7.44 10.72
N LEU A 152 -3.62 -8.46 10.00
CA LEU A 152 -4.18 -9.70 10.54
C LEU A 152 -3.11 -10.79 10.52
N TRP A 153 -2.73 -11.28 11.68
CA TRP A 153 -1.88 -12.46 11.83
C TRP A 153 -2.73 -13.73 11.96
N MET A 154 -2.41 -14.72 11.15
CA MET A 154 -3.03 -16.03 11.23
C MET A 154 -1.97 -17.07 11.54
N HIS A 155 -2.19 -17.87 12.61
CA HIS A 155 -1.29 -18.94 13.03
C HIS A 155 -1.75 -20.28 12.49
N GLY A 156 -0.97 -20.85 11.57
CA GLY A 156 -1.22 -22.15 10.98
C GLY A 156 -2.43 -22.21 10.05
N LEU A 157 -2.62 -23.35 9.47
CA LEU A 157 -3.81 -23.74 8.71
C LEU A 157 -4.18 -25.17 9.07
N LEU A 158 -5.37 -25.36 9.59
CA LEU A 158 -5.84 -26.66 10.06
C LEU A 158 -6.82 -27.27 9.05
N ASP A 159 -6.75 -28.60 8.89
CA ASP A 159 -7.79 -29.36 8.21
C ASP A 159 -9.00 -29.60 9.14
N LYS A 160 -9.99 -30.33 8.63
CA LYS A 160 -11.20 -30.68 9.40
C LYS A 160 -10.92 -31.53 10.66
N ASP A 161 -9.78 -32.20 10.72
CA ASP A 161 -9.37 -33.09 11.81
C ASP A 161 -8.42 -32.38 12.81
N GLY A 162 -8.19 -31.08 12.60
CA GLY A 162 -7.32 -30.24 13.44
C GLY A 162 -5.82 -30.47 13.22
N LYS A 163 -5.44 -31.05 12.10
CA LYS A 163 -4.03 -31.20 11.71
C LYS A 163 -3.58 -30.03 10.83
N TRP A 164 -2.30 -29.69 10.93
CA TRP A 164 -1.71 -28.69 10.08
C TRP A 164 -1.73 -29.13 8.59
N ILE A 165 -2.20 -28.26 7.70
CA ILE A 165 -2.10 -28.48 6.26
C ILE A 165 -0.73 -28.03 5.80
N GLU A 166 -0.03 -28.93 5.14
CA GLU A 166 1.31 -28.67 4.58
C GLU A 166 1.32 -28.74 3.06
N GLY A 167 2.42 -28.28 2.44
CA GLY A 167 2.65 -28.41 1.02
C GLY A 167 1.80 -27.53 0.11
N LEU A 168 1.16 -26.47 0.64
CA LEU A 168 0.44 -25.50 -0.18
C LEU A 168 1.41 -24.73 -1.08
N ASN A 169 0.98 -24.50 -2.34
CA ASN A 169 1.74 -23.75 -3.35
C ASN A 169 0.77 -23.03 -4.30
N GLU A 170 1.28 -22.34 -5.32
CA GLU A 170 0.48 -21.56 -6.27
C GLU A 170 -0.60 -22.37 -6.99
N SER A 171 -0.42 -23.67 -7.18
CA SER A 171 -1.41 -24.55 -7.81
C SER A 171 -2.44 -25.13 -6.84
N SER A 172 -2.29 -24.89 -5.53
CA SER A 172 -3.19 -25.42 -4.52
C SER A 172 -4.58 -24.81 -4.66
N THR A 173 -5.59 -25.66 -4.69
CA THR A 173 -7.02 -25.26 -4.73
C THR A 173 -7.61 -25.10 -3.33
N VAL A 174 -6.94 -25.60 -2.31
CA VAL A 174 -7.38 -25.54 -0.92
C VAL A 174 -6.93 -24.22 -0.29
N TRP A 175 -7.80 -23.23 -0.38
CA TRP A 175 -7.68 -21.93 0.29
C TRP A 175 -8.68 -21.87 1.43
N THR A 176 -8.50 -22.76 2.36
CA THR A 176 -9.35 -22.85 3.52
C THR A 176 -8.54 -22.55 4.75
N HIS A 177 -8.76 -21.37 5.31
CA HIS A 177 -8.49 -21.20 6.73
C HIS A 177 -9.46 -22.09 7.53
N GLN A 178 -9.11 -22.37 8.79
CA GLN A 178 -9.86 -23.25 9.68
C GLN A 178 -11.34 -22.86 9.86
N TRP A 179 -11.74 -21.68 9.42
CA TRP A 179 -13.13 -21.19 9.58
C TRP A 179 -14.01 -21.38 8.35
N LYS A 180 -13.44 -21.84 7.25
CA LYS A 180 -14.24 -22.04 6.04
C LYS A 180 -15.41 -22.99 6.33
N GLY A 181 -16.62 -22.51 6.01
CA GLY A 181 -17.86 -23.25 6.22
C GLY A 181 -18.35 -23.31 7.67
N LYS A 182 -17.66 -22.65 8.62
CA LYS A 182 -18.06 -22.61 10.02
C LYS A 182 -18.66 -21.27 10.47
N GLY A 183 -18.82 -20.31 9.55
CA GLY A 183 -19.30 -18.96 9.86
C GLY A 183 -18.23 -18.10 10.54
N SER A 184 -18.62 -17.30 11.53
CA SER A 184 -17.70 -16.52 12.34
C SER A 184 -16.84 -17.41 13.21
N GLN A 185 -15.77 -16.85 13.73
CA GLN A 185 -14.72 -17.54 14.51
C GLN A 185 -15.29 -18.51 15.55
N PRO A 186 -14.84 -19.77 15.52
CA PRO A 186 -15.41 -20.82 16.40
C PRO A 186 -14.90 -20.75 17.83
N GLY A 187 -13.87 -19.95 18.14
CA GLY A 187 -13.25 -19.87 19.46
C GLY A 187 -12.43 -18.60 19.65
N THR A 188 -11.70 -18.51 20.75
CA THR A 188 -10.87 -17.36 21.13
C THR A 188 -9.37 -17.67 21.23
N GLY A 189 -8.98 -18.92 21.03
CA GLY A 189 -7.58 -19.33 21.03
C GLY A 189 -6.87 -18.93 19.73
N LEU A 190 -5.52 -18.95 19.75
CA LEU A 190 -4.71 -18.60 18.58
C LEU A 190 -4.96 -19.50 17.36
N LYS A 191 -5.34 -20.76 17.58
CA LYS A 191 -5.68 -21.69 16.49
C LYS A 191 -7.03 -21.44 15.87
N GLU A 192 -7.90 -20.73 16.57
CA GLU A 192 -9.28 -20.49 16.16
C GLU A 192 -9.52 -19.11 15.62
N THR A 193 -8.60 -18.16 15.85
CA THR A 193 -8.81 -16.75 15.50
C THR A 193 -7.63 -16.15 14.77
N CYS A 194 -7.91 -15.19 13.87
CA CYS A 194 -6.89 -14.22 13.45
C CYS A 194 -6.68 -13.21 14.57
N GLN A 195 -5.44 -12.85 14.80
CA GLN A 195 -5.09 -11.80 15.75
C GLN A 195 -4.93 -10.47 15.01
N PHE A 196 -5.57 -9.44 15.51
CA PHE A 196 -5.37 -8.09 14.99
C PHE A 196 -4.13 -7.49 15.64
N MET A 197 -3.11 -7.25 14.83
CA MET A 197 -1.83 -6.73 15.28
C MET A 197 -1.69 -5.26 14.93
N ILE A 198 -1.03 -4.49 15.81
CA ILE A 198 -0.75 -3.08 15.60
C ILE A 198 0.71 -2.80 15.96
N ALA A 199 1.43 -2.15 15.04
CA ALA A 199 2.70 -1.49 15.31
C ALA A 199 2.50 0.02 15.39
N LYS A 200 3.32 0.70 16.21
CA LYS A 200 3.31 2.14 16.37
C LYS A 200 4.70 2.71 16.10
N SER A 201 4.78 3.79 15.34
CA SER A 201 5.96 4.65 15.24
C SER A 201 5.65 6.03 15.81
N THR A 202 6.67 6.63 16.49
CA THR A 202 6.64 8.00 17.03
C THR A 202 7.72 8.90 16.40
N ASP A 203 8.43 8.38 15.39
CA ASP A 203 9.62 8.98 14.77
C ASP A 203 9.50 9.13 13.26
N ASP A 204 8.27 9.28 12.76
CA ASP A 204 7.94 9.49 11.35
C ASP A 204 8.01 8.21 10.48
N GLY A 205 7.97 7.03 11.12
CA GLY A 205 7.81 5.73 10.45
C GLY A 205 9.08 5.01 10.06
#